data_03015edd7b9d416990c1c64081171f5c
#
_entry.id   03015edd7b9d416990c1c64081171f5c
#
_cell.length_a   1.000
_cell.length_b   1.000
_cell.length_c   1.000
_cell.angle_alpha   90.00
_cell.angle_beta   90.00
_cell.angle_gamma   90.00
#
_symmetry.space_group_name_H-M   'P 1'
#
loop_
_entity.id
_entity.type
_entity.pdbx_description
1 polymer ?
#
loop_
_entity_poly.entity_id
_entity_poly.type
_entity_poly.pdbx_seq_one_letter_code
_entity_poly.pdbx_strand_id
1 'polypeptide(L)'
;MSGVQIPVTVKLTPFHASLPAFVHRLEQVGVRGVTVFNRFYEPTVDLDALEVRRTLTPSTAADLPLRLHALAVLSTSSELSLGCSGGVHSGEDVARAILCGAHVVQVASALMEHGPAHLAKLRSGLLHWLDGKGYATSAEARGVLNLERAPDPTAWTRMNYIRTLEGWRDRSSWRTRP
;
A
#
# COMPACT_ATOMS: atom_id res chain seq x y z
N MET A 1 -13.11 -10.56 21.44
CA MET A 1 -12.93 -9.15 21.93
C MET A 1 -14.08 -8.77 22.87
N SER A 2 -14.16 -9.39 24.01
CA SER A 2 -15.29 -9.30 24.96
C SER A 2 -15.34 -8.00 25.78
N GLY A 3 -14.46 -7.06 25.60
CA GLY A 3 -14.41 -5.83 26.40
C GLY A 3 -14.55 -4.51 25.63
N VAL A 4 -14.70 -4.56 24.30
CA VAL A 4 -14.74 -3.36 23.45
C VAL A 4 -15.99 -3.37 22.58
N GLN A 5 -16.80 -2.31 22.65
CA GLN A 5 -18.05 -2.20 21.90
C GLN A 5 -17.92 -1.39 20.59
N ILE A 6 -16.76 -0.75 20.36
CA ILE A 6 -16.48 0.00 19.14
C ILE A 6 -15.71 -0.86 18.13
N PRO A 7 -15.82 -0.59 16.82
CA PRO A 7 -14.99 -1.27 15.82
C PRO A 7 -13.50 -1.09 16.08
N VAL A 8 -12.74 -2.18 16.02
CA VAL A 8 -11.28 -2.15 16.18
C VAL A 8 -10.61 -2.46 14.86
N THR A 9 -9.65 -1.63 14.49
CA THR A 9 -8.77 -1.81 13.35
C THR A 9 -7.34 -2.08 13.82
N VAL A 10 -6.68 -3.05 13.21
CA VAL A 10 -5.29 -3.42 13.55
C VAL A 10 -4.34 -2.96 12.45
N LYS A 11 -3.30 -2.23 12.82
CA LYS A 11 -2.23 -1.84 11.90
C LYS A 11 -1.14 -2.91 11.91
N LEU A 12 -0.87 -3.50 10.75
CA LEU A 12 -0.01 -4.67 10.59
C LEU A 12 1.41 -4.29 10.19
N THR A 13 2.36 -5.19 10.46
CA THR A 13 3.70 -5.17 9.85
C THR A 13 3.69 -5.98 8.55
N PRO A 14 4.64 -5.79 7.62
CA PRO A 14 4.73 -6.62 6.42
C PRO A 14 5.33 -8.02 6.67
N PHE A 15 5.86 -8.28 7.87
CA PHE A 15 6.63 -9.49 8.19
C PHE A 15 5.74 -10.63 8.67
N HIS A 16 4.90 -11.15 7.77
CA HIS A 16 4.08 -12.32 8.02
C HIS A 16 4.39 -13.41 7.00
N ALA A 17 4.55 -14.66 7.46
CA ALA A 17 4.74 -15.81 6.56
C ALA A 17 3.55 -16.01 5.62
N SER A 18 2.33 -15.74 6.11
CA SER A 18 1.10 -15.68 5.31
C SER A 18 0.21 -14.57 5.85
N LEU A 19 0.20 -13.44 5.15
CA LEU A 19 -0.62 -12.30 5.52
C LEU A 19 -2.13 -12.61 5.44
N PRO A 20 -2.66 -13.28 4.39
CA PRO A 20 -4.08 -13.64 4.33
C PRO A 20 -4.51 -14.55 5.47
N ALA A 21 -3.72 -15.58 5.81
CA ALA A 21 -4.04 -16.48 6.91
C ALA A 21 -4.04 -15.76 8.27
N PHE A 22 -3.14 -14.79 8.46
CA PHE A 22 -3.12 -13.98 9.67
C PHE A 22 -4.33 -13.05 9.76
N VAL A 23 -4.69 -12.38 8.67
CA VAL A 23 -5.85 -11.49 8.59
C VAL A 23 -7.15 -12.27 8.83
N HIS A 24 -7.29 -13.47 8.26
CA HIS A 24 -8.43 -14.33 8.51
C HIS A 24 -8.60 -14.68 10.02
N ARG A 25 -7.51 -14.94 10.74
CA ARG A 25 -7.57 -15.14 12.20
C ARG A 25 -7.99 -13.88 12.97
N LEU A 26 -7.56 -12.68 12.51
CA LEU A 26 -8.02 -11.42 13.09
C LEU A 26 -9.52 -11.21 12.88
N GLU A 27 -10.04 -11.58 11.72
CA GLU A 27 -11.46 -11.54 11.40
C GLU A 27 -12.28 -12.44 12.35
N GLN A 28 -11.82 -13.68 12.57
CA GLN A 28 -12.44 -14.64 13.48
C GLN A 28 -12.54 -14.14 14.94
N VAL A 29 -11.58 -13.33 15.41
CA VAL A 29 -11.62 -12.75 16.75
C VAL A 29 -12.36 -11.41 16.82
N GLY A 30 -13.03 -10.99 15.72
CA GLY A 30 -13.92 -9.84 15.69
C GLY A 30 -13.27 -8.49 15.36
N VAL A 31 -12.05 -8.48 14.81
CA VAL A 31 -11.46 -7.28 14.19
C VAL A 31 -12.33 -6.83 13.03
N ARG A 32 -12.46 -5.53 12.80
CA ARG A 32 -13.30 -4.94 11.74
C ARG A 32 -12.52 -4.30 10.61
N GLY A 33 -11.22 -4.18 10.76
CA GLY A 33 -10.36 -3.65 9.69
C GLY A 33 -8.89 -3.89 9.97
N VAL A 34 -8.10 -3.84 8.90
CA VAL A 34 -6.65 -3.90 8.99
C VAL A 34 -6.02 -2.79 8.17
N THR A 35 -4.91 -2.24 8.64
CA THR A 35 -4.12 -1.25 7.89
C THR A 35 -2.77 -1.84 7.51
N VAL A 36 -2.44 -1.80 6.23
CA VAL A 36 -1.15 -2.21 5.68
C VAL A 36 -0.35 -0.97 5.22
N PHE A 37 0.83 -0.70 5.75
CA PHE A 37 1.53 -1.35 6.84
C PHE A 37 2.01 -0.31 7.86
N ASN A 38 2.35 -0.76 9.07
CA ASN A 38 3.10 0.06 9.99
C ASN A 38 4.49 0.34 9.42
N ARG A 39 5.05 1.52 9.74
CA ARG A 39 6.44 1.80 9.39
C ARG A 39 7.36 0.95 10.26
N PHE A 40 8.24 0.21 9.62
CA PHE A 40 9.35 -0.41 10.31
C PHE A 40 10.50 0.59 10.34
N TYR A 41 10.99 0.89 11.54
CA TYR A 41 12.15 1.75 11.71
C TYR A 41 13.40 0.89 11.60
N GLU A 42 14.03 0.96 10.45
CA GLU A 42 15.26 0.23 10.17
C GLU A 42 16.43 0.99 10.79
N PRO A 43 17.09 0.42 11.83
CA PRO A 43 18.32 1.00 12.34
C PRO A 43 19.41 0.88 11.27
N THR A 44 20.29 1.87 11.19
CA THR A 44 21.49 1.82 10.37
C THR A 44 22.74 1.73 11.25
N VAL A 45 23.87 1.43 10.65
CA VAL A 45 25.16 1.35 11.32
C VAL A 45 26.01 2.56 10.96
N ASP A 46 26.52 3.25 11.97
CA ASP A 46 27.55 4.27 11.84
C ASP A 46 28.91 3.58 11.83
N LEU A 47 29.63 3.64 10.73
CA LEU A 47 30.92 2.96 10.58
C LEU A 47 32.05 3.70 11.32
N ASP A 48 31.95 5.00 11.51
CA ASP A 48 32.96 5.79 12.16
C ASP A 48 32.84 5.68 13.70
N ALA A 49 31.61 5.77 14.21
CA ALA A 49 31.32 5.64 15.63
C ALA A 49 31.21 4.18 16.10
N LEU A 50 31.10 3.22 15.18
CA LEU A 50 30.79 1.79 15.45
C LEU A 50 29.54 1.60 16.32
N GLU A 51 28.49 2.38 16.00
CA GLU A 51 27.24 2.39 16.76
C GLU A 51 26.03 2.12 15.87
N VAL A 52 24.95 1.62 16.48
CA VAL A 52 23.65 1.50 15.82
C VAL A 52 22.90 2.83 15.91
N ARG A 53 22.66 3.46 14.75
CA ARG A 53 21.89 4.70 14.65
C ARG A 53 20.40 4.42 14.49
N ARG A 54 19.58 5.15 15.25
CA ARG A 54 18.14 5.19 15.11
C ARG A 54 17.76 6.43 14.32
N THR A 55 17.31 6.22 13.07
CA THR A 55 16.89 7.33 12.19
C THR A 55 15.43 7.18 11.84
N LEU A 56 14.69 8.29 11.85
CA LEU A 56 13.35 8.36 11.29
C LEU A 56 13.47 8.72 9.80
N THR A 57 13.26 7.73 8.93
CA THR A 57 13.17 7.97 7.49
C THR A 57 11.69 7.96 7.08
N PRO A 58 11.12 9.08 6.63
CA PRO A 58 9.76 9.12 6.09
C PRO A 58 9.58 8.13 4.93
N SER A 59 8.36 7.65 4.72
CA SER A 59 8.07 6.80 3.56
C SER A 59 8.11 7.64 2.29
N THR A 60 8.55 7.01 1.20
CA THR A 60 8.58 7.56 -0.15
C THR A 60 7.60 6.83 -1.06
N ALA A 61 7.37 7.30 -2.27
CA ALA A 61 6.53 6.62 -3.25
C ALA A 61 7.01 5.18 -3.57
N ALA A 62 8.31 4.88 -3.38
CA ALA A 62 8.86 3.54 -3.54
C ALA A 62 8.33 2.52 -2.51
N ASP A 63 7.78 2.99 -1.40
CA ASP A 63 7.17 2.12 -0.39
C ASP A 63 5.75 1.66 -0.77
N LEU A 64 5.06 2.35 -1.69
CA LEU A 64 3.67 2.07 -2.04
C LEU A 64 3.44 0.69 -2.67
N PRO A 65 4.27 0.19 -3.62
CA PRO A 65 4.01 -1.08 -4.32
C PRO A 65 3.76 -2.27 -3.40
N LEU A 66 4.48 -2.37 -2.28
CA LEU A 66 4.27 -3.44 -1.30
C LEU A 66 2.86 -3.37 -0.67
N ARG A 67 2.33 -2.16 -0.43
CA ARG A 67 0.98 -1.94 0.08
C ARG A 67 -0.07 -2.30 -0.96
N LEU A 68 0.15 -1.91 -2.22
CA LEU A 68 -0.75 -2.24 -3.33
C LEU A 68 -0.90 -3.76 -3.50
N HIS A 69 0.22 -4.48 -3.47
CA HIS A 69 0.20 -5.94 -3.52
C HIS A 69 -0.61 -6.55 -2.37
N ALA A 70 -0.34 -6.13 -1.13
CA ALA A 70 -1.07 -6.62 0.04
C ALA A 70 -2.58 -6.33 -0.06
N LEU A 71 -2.97 -5.12 -0.47
CA LEU A 71 -4.36 -4.72 -0.67
C LEU A 71 -5.04 -5.55 -1.74
N ALA A 72 -4.38 -5.74 -2.90
CA ALA A 72 -4.93 -6.50 -4.02
C ALA A 72 -5.22 -7.97 -3.64
N VAL A 73 -4.36 -8.56 -2.81
CA VAL A 73 -4.56 -9.92 -2.30
C VAL A 73 -5.63 -9.97 -1.21
N LEU A 74 -5.56 -9.08 -0.21
CA LEU A 74 -6.49 -9.09 0.93
C LEU A 74 -7.91 -8.75 0.54
N SER A 75 -8.11 -7.89 -0.46
CA SER A 75 -9.46 -7.48 -0.90
C SER A 75 -10.25 -8.59 -1.57
N THR A 76 -9.63 -9.73 -1.89
CA THR A 76 -10.31 -10.93 -2.42
C THR A 76 -10.46 -12.03 -1.37
N SER A 77 -9.77 -11.92 -0.23
CA SER A 77 -9.70 -13.00 0.77
C SER A 77 -10.23 -12.59 2.15
N SER A 78 -10.74 -11.37 2.32
CA SER A 78 -11.23 -10.86 3.60
C SER A 78 -12.34 -9.83 3.43
N GLU A 79 -13.32 -9.87 4.31
CA GLU A 79 -14.43 -8.90 4.42
C GLU A 79 -14.07 -7.67 5.29
N LEU A 80 -12.86 -7.61 5.82
CA LEU A 80 -12.41 -6.51 6.67
C LEU A 80 -12.25 -5.20 5.87
N SER A 81 -12.50 -4.08 6.53
CA SER A 81 -12.11 -2.78 5.98
C SER A 81 -10.60 -2.68 5.84
N LEU A 82 -10.10 -2.40 4.63
CA LEU A 82 -8.68 -2.33 4.33
C LEU A 82 -8.19 -0.89 4.33
N GLY A 83 -7.13 -0.62 5.08
CA GLY A 83 -6.43 0.66 5.10
C GLY A 83 -5.05 0.56 4.42
N CYS A 84 -4.69 1.57 3.64
CA CYS A 84 -3.34 1.78 3.12
C CYS A 84 -2.58 2.77 3.99
N SER A 85 -1.32 2.49 4.35
CA SER A 85 -0.47 3.43 5.09
C SER A 85 0.99 3.36 4.64
N GLY A 86 1.53 4.51 4.24
CA GLY A 86 2.90 4.69 3.75
C GLY A 86 3.01 4.66 2.22
N GLY A 87 3.89 5.51 1.70
CA GLY A 87 4.16 5.63 0.26
C GLY A 87 3.17 6.48 -0.53
N VAL A 88 2.23 7.13 0.12
CA VAL A 88 1.21 7.97 -0.54
C VAL A 88 1.64 9.44 -0.48
N HIS A 89 1.94 10.01 -1.65
CA HIS A 89 2.41 11.38 -1.81
C HIS A 89 1.61 12.19 -2.84
N SER A 90 0.77 11.54 -3.64
CA SER A 90 -0.05 12.18 -4.66
C SER A 90 -1.49 11.67 -4.67
N GLY A 91 -2.41 12.39 -5.33
CA GLY A 91 -3.79 11.93 -5.54
C GLY A 91 -3.87 10.64 -6.36
N GLU A 92 -2.93 10.44 -7.28
CA GLU A 92 -2.80 9.20 -8.04
C GLU A 92 -2.39 8.01 -7.15
N ASP A 93 -1.54 8.23 -6.14
CA ASP A 93 -1.18 7.18 -5.18
C ASP A 93 -2.39 6.75 -4.35
N VAL A 94 -3.25 7.71 -3.98
CA VAL A 94 -4.54 7.42 -3.35
C VAL A 94 -5.41 6.57 -4.28
N ALA A 95 -5.52 6.95 -5.56
CA ALA A 95 -6.28 6.20 -6.56
C ALA A 95 -5.74 4.77 -6.73
N ARG A 96 -4.40 4.58 -6.80
CA ARG A 96 -3.78 3.24 -6.86
C ARG A 96 -4.18 2.37 -5.68
N ALA A 97 -4.14 2.92 -4.46
CA ALA A 97 -4.54 2.17 -3.27
C ALA A 97 -6.02 1.77 -3.30
N ILE A 98 -6.91 2.66 -3.73
CA ILE A 98 -8.35 2.38 -3.90
C ILE A 98 -8.57 1.30 -4.95
N LEU A 99 -7.94 1.39 -6.11
CA LEU A 99 -8.04 0.38 -7.17
C LEU A 99 -7.62 -1.01 -6.70
N CYS A 100 -6.65 -1.11 -5.78
CA CYS A 100 -6.22 -2.37 -5.18
C CYS A 100 -7.12 -2.84 -4.02
N GLY A 101 -8.13 -2.06 -3.61
CA GLY A 101 -9.11 -2.47 -2.59
C GLY A 101 -9.10 -1.69 -1.28
N ALA A 102 -8.33 -0.60 -1.17
CA ALA A 102 -8.33 0.21 0.04
C ALA A 102 -9.68 0.92 0.26
N HIS A 103 -10.20 0.85 1.49
CA HIS A 103 -11.34 1.62 1.97
C HIS A 103 -10.88 2.98 2.53
N VAL A 104 -9.69 3.02 3.13
CA VAL A 104 -9.09 4.19 3.76
C VAL A 104 -7.64 4.31 3.34
N VAL A 105 -7.20 5.54 3.08
CA VAL A 105 -5.79 5.86 2.83
C VAL A 105 -5.30 6.82 3.90
N GLN A 106 -4.29 6.39 4.65
CA GLN A 106 -3.66 7.15 5.73
C GLN A 106 -2.38 7.78 5.22
N VAL A 107 -2.21 9.07 5.45
CA VAL A 107 -1.07 9.86 4.99
C VAL A 107 -0.37 10.50 6.19
N ALA A 108 0.93 10.28 6.32
CA ALA A 108 1.76 10.92 7.36
C ALA A 108 2.99 11.59 6.74
N SER A 109 3.86 10.83 6.07
CA SER A 109 5.14 11.34 5.55
C SER A 109 4.98 12.56 4.64
N ALA A 110 4.04 12.53 3.70
CA ALA A 110 3.79 13.67 2.81
C ALA A 110 3.27 14.92 3.57
N LEU A 111 2.52 14.73 4.67
CA LEU A 111 2.08 15.85 5.51
C LEU A 111 3.21 16.39 6.40
N MET A 112 4.13 15.53 6.84
CA MET A 112 5.33 15.97 7.57
C MET A 112 6.25 16.81 6.66
N GLU A 113 6.33 16.45 5.38
CA GLU A 113 7.17 17.13 4.38
C GLU A 113 6.55 18.43 3.86
N HIS A 114 5.24 18.41 3.58
CA HIS A 114 4.56 19.50 2.85
C HIS A 114 3.53 20.26 3.70
N GLY A 115 3.35 19.87 4.96
CA GLY A 115 2.37 20.46 5.87
C GLY A 115 0.93 19.93 5.66
N PRO A 116 0.02 20.25 6.60
CA PRO A 116 -1.35 19.70 6.60
C PRO A 116 -2.20 20.08 5.37
N ALA A 117 -1.93 21.27 4.79
CA ALA A 117 -2.61 21.75 3.58
C ALA A 117 -2.41 20.83 2.36
N HIS A 118 -1.37 19.98 2.37
CA HIS A 118 -1.12 19.01 1.30
C HIS A 118 -2.26 17.98 1.16
N LEU A 119 -3.02 17.72 2.24
CA LEU A 119 -4.19 16.84 2.19
C LEU A 119 -5.23 17.31 1.17
N ALA A 120 -5.43 18.61 1.03
CA ALA A 120 -6.32 19.18 0.02
C ALA A 120 -5.86 18.86 -1.41
N LYS A 121 -4.54 18.90 -1.65
CA LYS A 121 -3.95 18.53 -2.95
C LYS A 121 -4.16 17.04 -3.27
N LEU A 122 -3.95 16.17 -2.29
CA LEU A 122 -4.19 14.72 -2.44
C LEU A 122 -5.65 14.44 -2.78
N ARG A 123 -6.58 15.08 -2.06
CA ARG A 123 -8.01 14.95 -2.32
C ARG A 123 -8.38 15.47 -3.71
N SER A 124 -7.92 16.65 -4.08
CA SER A 124 -8.20 17.26 -5.40
C SER A 124 -7.65 16.39 -6.53
N GLY A 125 -6.42 15.85 -6.39
CA GLY A 125 -5.83 14.94 -7.36
C GLY A 125 -6.61 13.64 -7.52
N LEU A 126 -7.11 13.06 -6.41
CA LEU A 126 -7.99 11.89 -6.46
C LEU A 126 -9.30 12.20 -7.20
N LEU A 127 -9.96 13.31 -6.87
CA LEU A 127 -11.23 13.68 -7.50
C LEU A 127 -11.06 13.91 -9.01
N HIS A 128 -10.02 14.62 -9.40
CA HIS A 128 -9.70 14.83 -10.81
C HIS A 128 -9.45 13.50 -11.55
N TRP A 129 -8.74 12.56 -10.90
CA TRP A 129 -8.49 11.24 -11.47
C TRP A 129 -9.78 10.42 -11.61
N LEU A 130 -10.66 10.42 -10.62
CA LEU A 130 -11.95 9.72 -10.66
C LEU A 130 -12.82 10.24 -11.80
N ASP A 131 -12.95 11.56 -11.90
CA ASP A 131 -13.71 12.25 -12.94
C ASP A 131 -13.17 11.90 -14.34
N GLY A 132 -11.86 12.01 -14.53
CA GLY A 132 -11.18 11.66 -15.79
C GLY A 132 -11.32 10.18 -16.20
N LYS A 133 -11.67 9.28 -15.26
CA LYS A 133 -11.94 7.86 -15.50
C LYS A 133 -13.43 7.52 -15.52
N GLY A 134 -14.32 8.49 -15.31
CA GLY A 134 -15.76 8.30 -15.31
C GLY A 134 -16.32 7.60 -14.07
N TYR A 135 -15.59 7.58 -12.96
CA TYR A 135 -16.09 7.05 -11.68
C TYR A 135 -16.83 8.13 -10.91
N ALA A 136 -18.11 7.91 -10.58
CA ALA A 136 -18.88 8.83 -9.75
C ALA A 136 -18.42 8.80 -8.29
N THR A 137 -17.91 7.67 -7.81
CA THR A 137 -17.45 7.49 -6.43
C THR A 137 -16.17 6.65 -6.33
N SER A 138 -15.43 6.83 -5.24
CA SER A 138 -14.29 5.95 -4.93
C SER A 138 -14.72 4.50 -4.65
N ALA A 139 -15.97 4.27 -4.27
CA ALA A 139 -16.50 2.94 -4.03
C ALA A 139 -16.62 2.14 -5.35
N GLU A 140 -16.97 2.79 -6.46
CA GLU A 140 -17.01 2.16 -7.78
C GLU A 140 -15.61 1.75 -8.28
N ALA A 141 -14.60 2.56 -7.99
CA ALA A 141 -13.22 2.28 -8.37
C ALA A 141 -12.56 1.22 -7.47
N ARG A 142 -13.14 0.95 -6.27
CA ARG A 142 -12.49 0.09 -5.28
C ARG A 142 -12.36 -1.35 -5.75
N GLY A 143 -11.13 -1.86 -5.69
CA GLY A 143 -10.81 -3.24 -6.00
C GLY A 143 -10.93 -3.62 -7.49
N VAL A 144 -11.05 -2.65 -8.40
CA VAL A 144 -11.11 -2.92 -9.84
C VAL A 144 -9.82 -3.56 -10.36
N LEU A 145 -8.70 -3.32 -9.67
CA LEU A 145 -7.40 -3.91 -9.98
C LEU A 145 -6.89 -4.84 -8.86
N ASN A 146 -7.79 -5.51 -8.14
CA ASN A 146 -7.40 -6.53 -7.17
C ASN A 146 -6.96 -7.83 -7.87
N LEU A 147 -6.61 -8.85 -7.08
CA LEU A 147 -6.09 -10.13 -7.57
C LEU A 147 -7.07 -10.86 -8.53
N GLU A 148 -8.38 -10.70 -8.35
CA GLU A 148 -9.40 -11.40 -9.17
C GLU A 148 -9.87 -10.57 -10.38
N ARG A 149 -9.94 -9.24 -10.22
CA ARG A 149 -10.57 -8.35 -11.19
C ARG A 149 -9.59 -7.65 -12.14
N ALA A 150 -8.29 -7.72 -11.85
CA ALA A 150 -7.27 -7.15 -12.73
C ALA A 150 -7.30 -7.85 -14.10
N PRO A 151 -7.09 -7.12 -15.21
CA PRO A 151 -7.02 -7.70 -16.56
C PRO A 151 -5.93 -8.79 -16.70
N ASP A 152 -4.84 -8.66 -15.95
CA ASP A 152 -3.80 -9.69 -15.79
C ASP A 152 -3.56 -9.98 -14.30
N PRO A 153 -4.30 -10.92 -13.70
CA PRO A 153 -4.10 -11.29 -12.29
C PRO A 153 -2.70 -11.82 -11.98
N THR A 154 -2.00 -12.35 -13.00
CA THR A 154 -0.64 -12.89 -12.82
C THR A 154 0.37 -11.82 -12.45
N ALA A 155 0.08 -10.54 -12.74
CA ALA A 155 0.88 -9.41 -12.29
C ALA A 155 1.00 -9.32 -10.75
N TRP A 156 0.02 -9.84 -10.01
CA TRP A 156 0.01 -9.90 -8.55
C TRP A 156 0.62 -11.18 -7.98
N THR A 157 0.98 -12.15 -8.83
CA THR A 157 1.50 -13.46 -8.41
C THR A 157 3.01 -13.58 -8.67
N ARG A 158 3.59 -14.68 -8.19
CA ARG A 158 5.00 -15.01 -8.42
C ARG A 158 5.37 -15.11 -9.91
N MET A 159 4.42 -15.39 -10.80
CA MET A 159 4.68 -15.45 -12.25
C MET A 159 5.13 -14.11 -12.84
N ASN A 160 4.77 -12.99 -12.21
CA ASN A 160 5.25 -11.67 -12.61
C ASN A 160 6.78 -11.55 -12.58
N TYR A 161 7.47 -12.31 -11.73
CA TYR A 161 8.93 -12.26 -11.61
C TYR A 161 9.63 -12.58 -12.93
N ILE A 162 9.23 -13.64 -13.61
CA ILE A 162 9.82 -14.04 -14.91
C ILE A 162 9.57 -12.98 -15.97
N ARG A 163 8.33 -12.50 -16.10
CA ARG A 163 7.96 -11.44 -17.07
C ARG A 163 8.71 -10.13 -16.80
N THR A 164 8.90 -9.78 -15.53
CA THR A 164 9.64 -8.57 -15.12
C THR A 164 11.12 -8.69 -15.55
N LEU A 165 11.74 -9.86 -15.36
CA LEU A 165 13.12 -10.11 -15.77
C LEU A 165 13.29 -10.13 -17.29
N GLU A 166 12.32 -10.70 -18.03
CA GLU A 166 12.33 -10.68 -19.50
C GLU A 166 12.21 -9.25 -20.02
N GLY A 167 11.25 -8.46 -19.52
CA GLY A 167 11.10 -7.05 -19.86
C GLY A 167 12.31 -6.18 -19.47
N TRP A 168 13.10 -6.60 -18.49
CA TRP A 168 14.37 -5.94 -18.15
C TRP A 168 15.45 -6.21 -19.19
N ARG A 169 15.51 -7.42 -19.76
CA ARG A 169 16.48 -7.78 -20.80
C ARG A 169 16.28 -6.98 -22.08
N ASP A 170 15.05 -6.65 -22.45
CA ASP A 170 14.73 -5.83 -23.63
C ASP A 170 15.10 -4.35 -23.47
N ARG A 171 15.34 -3.88 -22.24
CA ARG A 171 15.87 -2.53 -21.97
C ARG A 171 17.40 -2.50 -22.13
N SER A 172 17.90 -2.89 -23.30
CA SER A 172 19.34 -2.95 -23.61
C SER A 172 20.08 -1.59 -23.60
N SER A 173 19.39 -0.48 -23.32
CA SER A 173 19.99 0.85 -23.21
C SER A 173 20.94 1.08 -22.02
N TRP A 174 20.99 0.18 -21.04
CA TRP A 174 21.93 0.31 -19.91
C TRP A 174 23.37 -0.18 -20.27
N ARG A 175 23.52 -0.97 -21.36
CA ARG A 175 24.83 -1.46 -21.83
C ARG A 175 25.67 -0.42 -22.58
N THR A 176 25.07 0.73 -22.90
CA THR A 176 25.71 1.78 -23.73
C THR A 176 25.97 3.09 -23.00
N ARG A 177 25.90 3.12 -21.66
CA ARG A 177 26.38 4.29 -20.91
C ARG A 177 27.87 4.06 -20.56
N PRO A 178 28.77 4.96 -21.02
CA PRO A 178 30.19 4.93 -20.71
C PRO A 178 30.44 5.12 -19.21
#